data_3c3d5741fe73be73669f5b996942415b
#
_entry.id   3c3d5741fe73be73669f5b996942415b
#
_cell.length_a   1.000
_cell.length_b   1.000
_cell.length_c   1.000
_cell.angle_alpha   90.00
_cell.angle_beta   90.00
_cell.angle_gamma   90.00
#
_symmetry.space_group_name_H-M   'P 1'
#
loop_
_entity.id
_entity.type
_entity.pdbx_description
1 polymer ?
#
loop_
_entity_poly.entity_id
_entity_poly.type
_entity_poly.pdbx_seq_one_letter_code
_entity_poly.pdbx_strand_id
1 'polypeptide(L)'
;MNKVVYKWFWDWDFEKEEKWLNEMVDKGFILTSVNMPGKYTFIECTPGEYTIRTEKLKNRISHPESKKYIQFIEETGAKKIDSILDWVYFKKKNDGTPFELYSDNKSKIKHLNSMISFLLILGLFNLYIGIINVYMAVTDYSRISNFNYIGIFNILFSLLAFYGCLKLYKKRKKLKKESDIFE
;
A
#
# COMPACT_ATOMS: atom_id res chain seq x y z
N MET A 1 18.46 1.45 -21.34
CA MET A 1 17.65 2.70 -21.52
C MET A 1 16.76 2.88 -20.28
N ASN A 2 16.63 4.11 -19.73
CA ASN A 2 15.74 4.32 -18.57
C ASN A 2 14.33 4.60 -19.07
N LYS A 3 13.33 3.86 -18.54
CA LYS A 3 11.91 4.05 -18.83
C LYS A 3 11.22 4.64 -17.60
N VAL A 4 10.51 5.75 -17.76
CA VAL A 4 9.74 6.37 -16.68
C VAL A 4 8.26 6.21 -16.98
N VAL A 5 7.50 5.76 -15.98
CA VAL A 5 6.04 5.59 -16.05
C VAL A 5 5.40 6.29 -14.86
N TYR A 6 4.33 7.05 -15.09
CA TYR A 6 3.52 7.64 -14.05
C TYR A 6 2.24 6.83 -13.90
N LYS A 7 2.02 6.28 -12.69
CA LYS A 7 0.82 5.51 -12.37
C LYS A 7 0.47 5.66 -10.91
N TRP A 8 -0.82 5.79 -10.60
CA TRP A 8 -1.29 5.95 -9.23
C TRP A 8 -1.94 4.65 -8.75
N PHE A 9 -1.53 4.23 -7.56
CA PHE A 9 -2.15 3.15 -6.81
C PHE A 9 -2.51 3.66 -5.41
N TRP A 10 -3.65 3.22 -4.90
CA TRP A 10 -4.01 3.47 -3.52
C TRP A 10 -3.35 2.43 -2.61
N ASP A 11 -3.12 2.78 -1.35
CA ASP A 11 -2.53 1.88 -0.34
C ASP A 11 -3.19 0.50 -0.29
N TRP A 12 -4.50 0.43 -0.52
CA TRP A 12 -5.25 -0.84 -0.55
C TRP A 12 -5.19 -1.59 -1.88
N ASP A 13 -4.59 -1.03 -2.90
CA ASP A 13 -4.42 -1.64 -4.23
C ASP A 13 -2.99 -2.18 -4.44
N PHE A 14 -2.21 -2.37 -3.36
CA PHE A 14 -0.83 -2.81 -3.42
C PHE A 14 -0.61 -4.11 -4.21
N GLU A 15 -1.57 -5.08 -4.18
CA GLU A 15 -1.47 -6.28 -5.03
C GLU A 15 -1.62 -5.99 -6.52
N LYS A 16 -2.42 -4.96 -6.88
CA LYS A 16 -2.52 -4.55 -8.27
C LYS A 16 -1.23 -3.86 -8.73
N GLU A 17 -0.62 -3.07 -7.83
CA GLU A 17 0.68 -2.47 -8.07
C GLU A 17 1.74 -3.54 -8.27
N GLU A 18 1.83 -4.51 -7.35
CA GLU A 18 2.77 -5.63 -7.43
C GLU A 18 2.58 -6.45 -8.69
N LYS A 19 1.33 -6.79 -9.04
CA LYS A 19 1.03 -7.49 -10.29
C LYS A 19 1.51 -6.70 -11.51
N TRP A 20 1.22 -5.39 -11.55
CA TRP A 20 1.65 -4.53 -12.64
C TRP A 20 3.18 -4.42 -12.73
N LEU A 21 3.88 -4.36 -11.59
CA LEU A 21 5.35 -4.36 -11.57
C LEU A 21 5.92 -5.67 -12.14
N ASN A 22 5.32 -6.81 -11.83
CA ASN A 22 5.73 -8.10 -12.41
C ASN A 22 5.40 -8.18 -13.91
N GLU A 23 4.27 -7.63 -14.37
CA GLU A 23 3.97 -7.50 -15.81
C GLU A 23 5.01 -6.62 -16.54
N MET A 24 5.61 -5.64 -15.86
CA MET A 24 6.71 -4.86 -16.42
C MET A 24 8.00 -5.69 -16.52
N VAL A 25 8.29 -6.54 -15.53
CA VAL A 25 9.43 -7.49 -15.60
C VAL A 25 9.25 -8.46 -16.74
N ASP A 26 8.05 -8.99 -16.96
CA ASP A 26 7.74 -9.89 -18.08
C ASP A 26 7.94 -9.21 -19.45
N LYS A 27 7.81 -7.88 -19.49
CA LYS A 27 8.11 -7.04 -20.68
C LYS A 27 9.59 -6.64 -20.78
N GLY A 28 10.45 -7.15 -19.89
CA GLY A 28 11.88 -6.85 -19.89
C GLY A 28 12.27 -5.54 -19.19
N PHE A 29 11.47 -5.06 -18.21
CA PHE A 29 11.75 -3.83 -17.47
C PHE A 29 11.70 -4.07 -15.96
N ILE A 30 12.84 -3.91 -15.27
CA ILE A 30 12.93 -4.02 -13.81
C ILE A 30 12.87 -2.65 -13.14
N LEU A 31 12.11 -2.54 -12.07
CA LEU A 31 12.01 -1.34 -11.24
C LEU A 31 13.37 -0.99 -10.63
N THR A 32 13.71 0.30 -10.59
CA THR A 32 14.91 0.84 -9.93
C THR A 32 14.57 1.88 -8.89
N SER A 33 13.52 2.68 -9.09
CA SER A 33 13.08 3.65 -8.08
C SER A 33 11.60 3.98 -8.18
N VAL A 34 11.03 4.37 -7.03
CA VAL A 34 9.66 4.85 -6.89
C VAL A 34 9.66 6.19 -6.17
N ASN A 35 8.98 7.19 -6.74
CA ASN A 35 8.87 8.52 -6.15
C ASN A 35 7.43 9.03 -6.18
N MET A 36 7.08 9.91 -5.23
CA MET A 36 5.80 10.62 -5.26
C MET A 36 5.79 11.68 -6.38
N PRO A 37 4.66 11.94 -7.02
CA PRO A 37 3.39 11.20 -6.97
C PRO A 37 3.31 10.08 -8.04
N GLY A 38 3.61 8.84 -7.65
CA GLY A 38 3.44 7.68 -8.53
C GLY A 38 4.37 7.62 -9.73
N LYS A 39 5.62 8.10 -9.60
CA LYS A 39 6.67 8.03 -10.62
C LYS A 39 7.49 6.75 -10.41
N TYR A 40 7.46 5.86 -11.39
CA TYR A 40 8.23 4.61 -11.42
C TYR A 40 9.33 4.69 -12.48
N THR A 41 10.56 4.36 -12.11
CA THR A 41 11.70 4.32 -13.02
C THR A 41 12.14 2.88 -13.21
N PHE A 42 12.34 2.47 -14.45
CA PHE A 42 12.72 1.12 -14.84
C PHE A 42 13.98 1.15 -15.69
N ILE A 43 14.74 0.05 -15.65
CA ILE A 43 15.82 -0.26 -16.59
C ILE A 43 15.50 -1.55 -17.34
N GLU A 44 16.14 -1.79 -18.45
CA GLU A 44 16.02 -3.05 -19.20
C GLU A 44 16.58 -4.21 -18.38
N CYS A 45 15.92 -5.36 -18.48
CA CYS A 45 16.35 -6.64 -17.92
C CYS A 45 15.90 -7.79 -18.85
N THR A 46 16.33 -9.00 -18.57
CA THR A 46 15.78 -10.18 -19.23
C THR A 46 14.32 -10.38 -18.82
N PRO A 47 13.37 -10.57 -19.77
CA PRO A 47 11.97 -10.83 -19.44
C PRO A 47 11.82 -11.99 -18.46
N GLY A 48 11.03 -11.79 -17.39
CA GLY A 48 10.77 -12.81 -16.37
C GLY A 48 11.95 -13.14 -15.45
N GLU A 49 13.09 -12.43 -15.53
CA GLU A 49 14.30 -12.74 -14.74
C GLU A 49 14.10 -12.54 -13.23
N TYR A 50 13.21 -11.63 -12.85
CA TYR A 50 12.97 -11.26 -11.45
C TYR A 50 11.50 -11.36 -11.08
N THR A 51 11.24 -11.61 -9.80
CA THR A 51 9.93 -11.42 -9.18
C THR A 51 10.02 -10.22 -8.23
N ILE A 52 9.05 -9.32 -8.29
CA ILE A 52 8.92 -8.15 -7.40
C ILE A 52 7.85 -8.45 -6.35
N ARG A 53 8.14 -8.09 -5.09
CA ARG A 53 7.20 -8.07 -3.97
C ARG A 53 7.26 -6.74 -3.25
N THR A 54 6.10 -6.32 -2.76
CA THR A 54 5.95 -5.07 -2.01
C THR A 54 5.51 -5.36 -0.58
N GLU A 55 6.07 -4.62 0.38
CA GLU A 55 5.79 -4.79 1.80
C GLU A 55 5.54 -3.44 2.47
N LYS A 56 4.46 -3.36 3.25
CA LYS A 56 4.24 -2.21 4.13
C LYS A 56 4.82 -2.51 5.50
N LEU A 57 5.84 -1.76 5.90
CA LEU A 57 6.49 -1.89 7.19
C LEU A 57 5.58 -1.40 8.32
N LYS A 58 5.72 -1.99 9.50
CA LYS A 58 5.03 -1.56 10.72
C LYS A 58 5.55 -0.21 11.22
N ASN A 59 6.86 0.00 11.11
CA ASN A 59 7.56 1.20 11.55
C ASN A 59 8.21 1.87 10.33
N ARG A 60 8.60 3.15 10.49
CA ARG A 60 9.35 3.86 9.45
C ARG A 60 10.60 3.06 9.05
N ILE A 61 11.05 3.21 7.82
CA ILE A 61 12.20 2.48 7.27
C ILE A 61 13.50 2.69 8.06
N SER A 62 13.67 3.87 8.69
CA SER A 62 14.81 4.19 9.55
C SER A 62 14.82 3.46 10.89
N HIS A 63 13.69 2.90 11.31
CA HIS A 63 13.54 2.21 12.60
C HIS A 63 14.39 0.93 12.65
N PRO A 64 15.05 0.63 13.80
CA PRO A 64 15.90 -0.55 13.91
C PRO A 64 15.23 -1.89 13.57
N GLU A 65 13.96 -2.07 13.97
CA GLU A 65 13.20 -3.28 13.62
C GLU A 65 12.95 -3.40 12.11
N SER A 66 12.66 -2.27 11.43
CA SER A 66 12.48 -2.24 9.99
C SER A 66 13.78 -2.61 9.26
N LYS A 67 14.91 -2.10 9.73
CA LYS A 67 16.23 -2.44 9.17
C LYS A 67 16.56 -3.92 9.35
N LYS A 68 16.32 -4.48 10.56
CA LYS A 68 16.52 -5.91 10.81
C LYS A 68 15.62 -6.77 9.92
N TYR A 69 14.35 -6.36 9.74
CA TYR A 69 13.43 -7.07 8.86
C TYR A 69 13.89 -7.04 7.40
N ILE A 70 14.31 -5.88 6.90
CA ILE A 70 14.84 -5.75 5.53
C ILE A 70 16.06 -6.64 5.35
N GLN A 71 17.00 -6.60 6.29
CA GLN A 71 18.20 -7.45 6.28
C GLN A 71 17.83 -8.93 6.26
N PHE A 72 16.89 -9.36 7.10
CA PHE A 72 16.39 -10.74 7.10
C PHE A 72 15.83 -11.16 5.73
N ILE A 73 15.06 -10.29 5.07
CA ILE A 73 14.55 -10.58 3.72
C ILE A 73 15.70 -10.64 2.70
N GLU A 74 16.71 -9.78 2.82
CA GLU A 74 17.88 -9.82 1.93
C GLU A 74 18.72 -11.10 2.12
N GLU A 75 18.80 -11.64 3.34
CA GLU A 75 19.45 -12.92 3.63
C GLU A 75 18.75 -14.12 2.95
N THR A 76 17.46 -13.99 2.59
CA THR A 76 16.74 -15.00 1.79
C THR A 76 17.04 -14.95 0.28
N GLY A 77 17.99 -14.09 -0.13
CA GLY A 77 18.38 -13.89 -1.53
C GLY A 77 17.58 -12.83 -2.28
N ALA A 78 16.64 -12.17 -1.63
CA ALA A 78 15.99 -10.99 -2.19
C ALA A 78 16.90 -9.76 -2.07
N LYS A 79 16.63 -8.72 -2.87
CA LYS A 79 17.31 -7.42 -2.77
C LYS A 79 16.29 -6.30 -2.68
N LYS A 80 16.48 -5.39 -1.75
CA LYS A 80 15.71 -4.15 -1.72
C LYS A 80 15.99 -3.35 -2.99
N ILE A 81 14.92 -2.88 -3.65
CA ILE A 81 15.01 -1.97 -4.79
C ILE A 81 14.99 -0.53 -4.29
N ASP A 82 13.90 -0.15 -3.63
CA ASP A 82 13.62 1.20 -3.16
C ASP A 82 12.56 1.17 -2.05
N SER A 83 12.22 2.33 -1.54
CA SER A 83 11.16 2.48 -0.53
C SER A 83 10.54 3.86 -0.62
N ILE A 84 9.24 3.93 -0.37
CA ILE A 84 8.47 5.16 -0.32
C ILE A 84 7.55 5.15 0.90
N LEU A 85 7.65 6.15 1.78
CA LEU A 85 6.98 6.17 3.08
C LEU A 85 7.31 4.89 3.88
N ASP A 86 6.29 4.07 4.14
CA ASP A 86 6.43 2.81 4.87
C ASP A 86 6.42 1.58 3.93
N TRP A 87 6.38 1.78 2.61
CA TRP A 87 6.43 0.73 1.61
C TRP A 87 7.85 0.44 1.17
N VAL A 88 8.21 -0.84 1.07
CA VAL A 88 9.49 -1.33 0.58
C VAL A 88 9.24 -2.26 -0.61
N TYR A 89 10.05 -2.11 -1.64
CA TYR A 89 10.02 -2.91 -2.85
C TYR A 89 11.23 -3.83 -2.85
N PHE A 90 10.98 -5.13 -2.98
CA PHE A 90 12.01 -6.14 -3.08
C PHE A 90 11.98 -6.82 -4.45
N LYS A 91 13.14 -7.25 -4.92
CA LYS A 91 13.25 -8.15 -6.06
C LYS A 91 14.03 -9.40 -5.67
N LYS A 92 13.65 -10.54 -6.23
CA LYS A 92 14.41 -11.77 -6.15
C LYS A 92 14.56 -12.33 -7.56
N LYS A 93 15.74 -12.92 -7.86
CA LYS A 93 15.93 -13.61 -9.13
C LYS A 93 14.99 -14.80 -9.20
N ASN A 94 14.35 -14.98 -10.35
CA ASN A 94 13.41 -16.08 -10.54
C ASN A 94 14.20 -17.38 -10.74
N ASP A 95 14.25 -18.21 -9.71
CA ASP A 95 14.91 -19.51 -9.67
C ASP A 95 13.91 -20.67 -9.68
N GLY A 96 12.63 -20.39 -9.96
CA GLY A 96 11.53 -21.34 -9.92
C GLY A 96 10.94 -21.55 -8.53
N THR A 97 11.53 -20.97 -7.47
CA THR A 97 10.96 -21.01 -6.12
C THR A 97 10.00 -19.83 -5.90
N PRO A 98 8.83 -20.04 -5.26
CA PRO A 98 7.93 -18.94 -4.95
C PRO A 98 8.62 -17.90 -4.06
N PHE A 99 8.57 -16.64 -4.46
CA PHE A 99 9.02 -15.53 -3.63
C PHE A 99 7.82 -14.95 -2.88
N GLU A 100 7.68 -15.27 -1.59
CA GLU A 100 6.66 -14.73 -0.71
C GLU A 100 7.31 -14.09 0.52
N LEU A 101 6.85 -12.89 0.88
CA LEU A 101 7.33 -12.14 2.05
C LEU A 101 6.72 -12.66 3.36
N TYR A 102 5.52 -13.25 3.28
CA TYR A 102 4.84 -13.87 4.41
C TYR A 102 4.81 -15.38 4.27
N SER A 103 5.31 -16.06 5.28
CA SER A 103 5.33 -17.51 5.33
C SER A 103 3.95 -18.14 5.62
N ASP A 104 3.00 -17.36 6.20
CA ASP A 104 1.71 -17.87 6.63
C ASP A 104 0.54 -16.88 6.43
N ASN A 105 -0.68 -17.41 6.42
CA ASN A 105 -1.90 -16.62 6.31
C ASN A 105 -2.16 -15.78 7.56
N LYS A 106 -1.66 -16.17 8.74
CA LYS A 106 -1.84 -15.42 10.00
C LYS A 106 -1.11 -14.08 9.94
N SER A 107 0.13 -14.08 9.41
CA SER A 107 0.91 -12.85 9.20
C SER A 107 0.26 -11.93 8.17
N LYS A 108 -0.22 -12.48 7.04
CA LYS A 108 -0.99 -11.73 6.03
C LYS A 108 -2.25 -11.08 6.64
N ILE A 109 -3.02 -11.83 7.42
CA ILE A 109 -4.24 -11.34 8.10
C ILE A 109 -3.90 -10.25 9.11
N LYS A 110 -2.83 -10.43 9.92
CA LYS A 110 -2.37 -9.42 10.88
C LYS A 110 -2.01 -8.10 10.19
N HIS A 111 -1.31 -8.17 9.07
CA HIS A 111 -0.96 -7.01 8.25
C HIS A 111 -2.22 -6.28 7.75
N LEU A 112 -3.18 -7.02 7.15
CA LEU A 112 -4.45 -6.45 6.69
C LEU A 112 -5.24 -5.79 7.82
N ASN A 113 -5.25 -6.38 9.03
CA ASN A 113 -5.90 -5.79 10.19
C ASN A 113 -5.28 -4.44 10.57
N SER A 114 -3.95 -4.33 10.54
CA SER A 114 -3.25 -3.07 10.81
C SER A 114 -3.65 -1.97 9.79
N MET A 115 -3.71 -2.31 8.51
CA MET A 115 -4.14 -1.37 7.47
C MET A 115 -5.61 -0.96 7.65
N ILE A 116 -6.50 -1.90 7.94
CA ILE A 116 -7.92 -1.62 8.19
C ILE A 116 -8.07 -0.68 9.39
N SER A 117 -7.39 -0.96 10.49
CA SER A 117 -7.44 -0.12 11.70
C SER A 117 -6.96 1.30 11.42
N PHE A 118 -5.87 1.46 10.69
CA PHE A 118 -5.37 2.78 10.29
C PHE A 118 -6.39 3.55 9.45
N LEU A 119 -6.94 2.93 8.40
CA LEU A 119 -7.95 3.58 7.55
C LEU A 119 -9.25 3.88 8.29
N LEU A 120 -9.68 3.03 9.24
CA LEU A 120 -10.85 3.29 10.08
C LEU A 120 -10.64 4.53 10.94
N ILE A 121 -9.51 4.62 11.65
CA ILE A 121 -9.19 5.78 12.48
C ILE A 121 -9.15 7.05 11.63
N LEU A 122 -8.46 7.00 10.50
CA LEU A 122 -8.36 8.13 9.56
C LEU A 122 -9.72 8.54 9.01
N GLY A 123 -10.56 7.57 8.63
CA GLY A 123 -11.92 7.81 8.13
C GLY A 123 -12.82 8.43 9.18
N LEU A 124 -12.83 7.90 10.41
CA LEU A 124 -13.63 8.44 11.52
C LEU A 124 -13.19 9.84 11.91
N PHE A 125 -11.88 10.10 11.96
CA PHE A 125 -11.35 11.42 12.28
C PHE A 125 -11.76 12.47 11.22
N ASN A 126 -11.62 12.15 9.94
CA ASN A 126 -12.05 13.04 8.86
C ASN A 126 -13.57 13.23 8.84
N LEU A 127 -14.36 12.17 9.13
CA LEU A 127 -15.81 12.29 9.23
C LEU A 127 -16.23 13.26 10.35
N TYR A 128 -15.60 13.11 11.52
CA TYR A 128 -15.85 13.99 12.67
C TYR A 128 -15.55 15.45 12.35
N ILE A 129 -14.36 15.74 11.79
CA ILE A 129 -13.98 17.10 11.36
C ILE A 129 -14.94 17.60 10.27
N GLY A 130 -15.30 16.77 9.31
CA GLY A 130 -16.23 17.12 8.23
C GLY A 130 -17.59 17.54 8.75
N ILE A 131 -18.18 16.76 9.66
CA ILE A 131 -19.47 17.06 10.28
C ILE A 131 -19.42 18.39 11.06
N ILE A 132 -18.38 18.61 11.88
CA ILE A 132 -18.24 19.85 12.64
C ILE A 132 -18.14 21.07 11.70
N ASN A 133 -17.32 20.99 10.66
CA ASN A 133 -17.15 22.09 9.71
C ASN A 133 -18.47 22.40 8.97
N VAL A 134 -19.22 21.37 8.55
CA VAL A 134 -20.54 21.58 7.92
C VAL A 134 -21.53 22.16 8.92
N TYR A 135 -21.57 21.65 10.15
CA TYR A 135 -22.46 22.17 11.21
C TYR A 135 -22.16 23.66 11.49
N MET A 136 -20.90 24.03 11.69
CA MET A 136 -20.51 25.42 11.92
C MET A 136 -20.88 26.34 10.74
N ALA A 137 -20.75 25.86 9.53
CA ALA A 137 -21.09 26.61 8.34
C ALA A 137 -22.60 26.86 8.18
N VAL A 138 -23.43 25.92 8.64
CA VAL A 138 -24.90 26.03 8.58
C VAL A 138 -25.42 26.93 9.71
N THR A 139 -24.78 26.95 10.89
CA THR A 139 -25.23 27.67 12.06
C THR A 139 -24.69 29.11 12.13
N ASP A 140 -23.55 29.39 11.52
CA ASP A 140 -22.94 30.74 11.51
C ASP A 140 -22.81 31.27 10.06
N TYR A 141 -23.85 31.99 9.64
CA TYR A 141 -23.95 32.55 8.29
C TYR A 141 -22.83 33.57 7.94
N SER A 142 -22.16 34.15 8.94
CA SER A 142 -21.03 35.06 8.73
C SER A 142 -19.74 34.39 8.26
N ARG A 143 -19.63 33.07 8.36
CA ARG A 143 -18.43 32.27 8.04
C ARG A 143 -18.55 31.39 6.78
N ILE A 144 -19.53 31.63 5.91
CA ILE A 144 -19.97 30.73 4.84
C ILE A 144 -18.92 30.46 3.76
N SER A 145 -17.82 31.20 3.60
CA SER A 145 -17.09 31.13 2.34
C SER A 145 -16.09 29.98 2.19
N ASN A 146 -15.32 29.62 3.24
CA ASN A 146 -14.23 28.65 3.08
C ASN A 146 -14.39 27.36 3.89
N PHE A 147 -15.06 27.38 5.03
CA PHE A 147 -15.22 26.20 5.90
C PHE A 147 -16.13 25.11 5.32
N ASN A 148 -17.12 25.49 4.49
CA ASN A 148 -18.02 24.54 3.83
C ASN A 148 -17.30 23.57 2.92
N TYR A 149 -16.35 24.05 2.11
CA TYR A 149 -15.59 23.22 1.18
C TYR A 149 -14.68 22.26 1.90
N ILE A 150 -14.04 22.69 3.00
CA ILE A 150 -13.19 21.85 3.84
C ILE A 150 -14.01 20.72 4.47
N GLY A 151 -15.21 21.03 4.98
CA GLY A 151 -16.11 20.03 5.56
C GLY A 151 -16.53 18.96 4.55
N ILE A 152 -16.94 19.37 3.36
CA ILE A 152 -17.33 18.48 2.26
C ILE A 152 -16.13 17.63 1.82
N PHE A 153 -14.95 18.23 1.66
CA PHE A 153 -13.73 17.50 1.30
C PHE A 153 -13.38 16.43 2.33
N ASN A 154 -13.46 16.74 3.64
CA ASN A 154 -13.20 15.77 4.69
C ASN A 154 -14.22 14.62 4.69
N ILE A 155 -15.51 14.89 4.43
CA ILE A 155 -16.53 13.84 4.30
C ILE A 155 -16.23 12.94 3.09
N LEU A 156 -15.90 13.50 1.93
CA LEU A 156 -15.54 12.73 0.75
C LEU A 156 -14.30 11.86 0.99
N PHE A 157 -13.29 12.41 1.67
CA PHE A 157 -12.09 11.67 2.03
C PHE A 157 -12.39 10.54 3.02
N SER A 158 -13.28 10.76 3.98
CA SER A 158 -13.77 9.74 4.90
C SER A 158 -14.46 8.59 4.15
N LEU A 159 -15.34 8.89 3.19
CA LEU A 159 -16.00 7.86 2.35
C LEU A 159 -14.98 7.04 1.56
N LEU A 160 -13.94 7.68 1.02
CA LEU A 160 -12.85 7.00 0.32
C LEU A 160 -12.07 6.06 1.26
N ALA A 161 -11.77 6.51 2.49
CA ALA A 161 -11.11 5.68 3.49
C ALA A 161 -11.96 4.46 3.89
N PHE A 162 -13.27 4.63 4.08
CA PHE A 162 -14.19 3.51 4.36
C PHE A 162 -14.31 2.54 3.18
N TYR A 163 -14.30 3.05 1.95
CA TYR A 163 -14.24 2.18 0.77
C TYR A 163 -12.98 1.32 0.77
N GLY A 164 -11.81 1.89 1.10
CA GLY A 164 -10.57 1.15 1.28
C GLY A 164 -10.67 0.08 2.37
N CYS A 165 -11.28 0.42 3.54
CA CYS A 165 -11.55 -0.53 4.61
C CYS A 165 -12.40 -1.72 4.14
N LEU A 166 -13.48 -1.46 3.42
CA LEU A 166 -14.36 -2.53 2.90
C LEU A 166 -13.62 -3.46 1.95
N LYS A 167 -12.75 -2.92 1.12
CA LYS A 167 -11.94 -3.68 0.17
C LYS A 167 -10.95 -4.61 0.87
N LEU A 168 -10.20 -4.08 1.85
CA LEU A 168 -9.29 -4.86 2.67
C LEU A 168 -10.02 -5.89 3.56
N TYR A 169 -11.18 -5.53 4.09
CA TYR A 169 -12.01 -6.46 4.88
C TYR A 169 -12.46 -7.67 4.05
N LYS A 170 -12.95 -7.45 2.82
CA LYS A 170 -13.32 -8.54 1.91
C LYS A 170 -12.13 -9.47 1.63
N LYS A 171 -10.95 -8.90 1.42
CA LYS A 171 -9.72 -9.66 1.22
C LYS A 171 -9.34 -10.47 2.46
N ARG A 172 -9.36 -9.85 3.64
CA ARG A 172 -9.13 -10.55 4.92
C ARG A 172 -10.08 -11.73 5.10
N LYS A 173 -11.38 -11.52 4.83
CA LYS A 173 -12.40 -12.58 4.94
C LYS A 173 -12.10 -13.75 4.01
N LYS A 174 -11.63 -13.49 2.80
CA LYS A 174 -11.23 -14.53 1.84
C LYS A 174 -10.05 -15.34 2.36
N LEU A 175 -8.96 -14.67 2.79
CA LEU A 175 -7.78 -15.34 3.35
C LEU A 175 -8.10 -16.15 4.60
N LYS A 176 -8.98 -15.64 5.48
CA LYS A 176 -9.40 -16.39 6.67
C LYS A 176 -10.14 -17.67 6.28
N LYS A 177 -11.06 -17.61 5.32
CA LYS A 177 -11.78 -18.79 4.83
C LYS A 177 -10.84 -19.84 4.20
N GLU A 178 -9.81 -19.37 3.49
CA GLU A 178 -8.78 -20.28 2.93
C GLU A 178 -7.94 -20.93 4.03
N SER A 179 -7.58 -20.23 5.11
CA SER A 179 -6.86 -20.83 6.24
C SER A 179 -7.70 -21.86 7.01
N ASP A 180 -8.99 -21.58 7.20
CA ASP A 180 -9.90 -22.48 7.94
C ASP A 180 -10.23 -23.81 7.17
N ILE A 181 -9.89 -23.88 5.87
CA ILE A 181 -10.08 -25.10 5.04
C ILE A 181 -8.85 -26.05 5.14
N PHE A 182 -7.69 -25.51 5.54
CA PHE A 182 -6.43 -26.26 5.62
C PHE A 182 -6.00 -26.59 7.05
N GLU A 183 -6.75 -26.17 8.08
CA GLU A 183 -6.65 -26.65 9.47
C GLU A 183 -7.66 -27.78 9.70
#